data_09333c2e18cfc79985682cb69a00246f
#
_entry.id   09333c2e18cfc79985682cb69a00246f
#
_cell.length_a   1.000
_cell.length_b   1.000
_cell.length_c   1.000
_cell.angle_alpha   90.00
_cell.angle_beta   90.00
_cell.angle_gamma   90.00
#
_symmetry.space_group_name_H-M   'P 1'
#
loop_
_entity.id
_entity.type
_entity.pdbx_description
1 polymer ?
#
loop_
_entity_poly.entity_id
_entity_poly.type
_entity_poly.pdbx_seq_one_letter_code
_entity_poly.pdbx_strand_id
1 'polypeptide(L)'
;MDSASTGASQLSASRCSGEDPSDVLQELQALDAAAQTGGEGLWRMPLRQSYRDGLKSLLADMKNTGPRPGGSITAALFLKEFVAKDTAWAHIDIAGPVWSDKGKGVNPAGATGYGVRTLVNWVLAQS
;
A
#
# COMPACT_ATOMS: atom_id res chain seq x y z
N MET A 1 0.77 4.98 -30.03
CA MET A 1 0.36 4.03 -28.97
C MET A 1 1.21 4.35 -27.76
N ASP A 2 0.74 5.31 -26.97
CA ASP A 2 1.46 5.77 -25.79
C ASP A 2 1.06 4.89 -24.62
N SER A 3 1.97 4.01 -24.22
CA SER A 3 1.90 3.32 -22.95
C SER A 3 2.13 4.34 -21.84
N ALA A 4 1.08 5.00 -21.39
CA ALA A 4 1.09 5.73 -20.14
C ALA A 4 1.33 4.71 -19.03
N SER A 5 2.57 4.54 -18.62
CA SER A 5 2.91 3.92 -17.34
C SER A 5 2.44 4.90 -16.25
N THR A 6 1.15 4.88 -15.99
CA THR A 6 0.60 5.44 -14.77
C THR A 6 1.12 4.58 -13.64
N GLY A 7 2.12 5.09 -12.90
CA GLY A 7 2.58 4.44 -11.69
C GLY A 7 1.41 4.31 -10.73
N ALA A 8 0.78 3.13 -10.71
CA ALA A 8 -0.24 2.81 -9.73
C ALA A 8 0.46 2.49 -8.41
N SER A 9 -0.05 3.06 -7.33
CA SER A 9 0.39 2.65 -5.99
C SER A 9 -0.07 1.24 -5.67
N GLN A 10 0.74 0.55 -4.91
CA GLN A 10 0.44 -0.82 -4.50
C GLN A 10 -0.24 -0.80 -3.14
N LEU A 11 -1.46 -1.35 -3.10
CA LEU A 11 -2.24 -1.50 -1.88
C LEU A 11 -2.12 -2.94 -1.37
N SER A 12 -1.61 -3.10 -0.16
CA SER A 12 -1.62 -4.36 0.56
C SER A 12 -2.33 -4.17 1.88
N ALA A 13 -3.35 -4.96 2.15
CA ALA A 13 -4.02 -4.97 3.44
C ALA A 13 -4.15 -6.39 3.97
N SER A 14 -4.08 -6.52 5.27
CA SER A 14 -4.42 -7.74 5.99
C SER A 14 -4.84 -7.38 7.41
N ARG A 15 -5.65 -8.25 8.03
CA ARG A 15 -5.86 -8.22 9.47
C ARG A 15 -4.96 -9.22 10.18
N CYS A 16 -4.55 -8.88 11.39
CA CYS A 16 -3.87 -9.82 12.28
C CYS A 16 -4.93 -10.66 12.97
N SER A 17 -5.09 -11.89 12.53
CA SER A 17 -5.86 -13.02 13.11
C SER A 17 -7.13 -12.70 13.92
N GLY A 18 -8.27 -13.16 13.47
CA GLY A 18 -9.54 -13.25 14.20
C GLY A 18 -10.78 -12.74 13.49
N GLU A 19 -10.66 -12.00 12.41
CA GLU A 19 -11.80 -11.42 11.71
C GLU A 19 -12.07 -12.08 10.38
N ASP A 20 -13.34 -12.01 9.98
CA ASP A 20 -13.84 -12.56 8.73
C ASP A 20 -13.05 -11.97 7.54
N PRO A 21 -12.54 -12.79 6.61
CA PRO A 21 -11.92 -12.32 5.38
C PRO A 21 -12.77 -11.32 4.59
N SER A 22 -14.09 -11.31 4.78
CA SER A 22 -15.01 -10.37 4.17
C SER A 22 -14.78 -8.92 4.62
N ASP A 23 -14.44 -8.68 5.89
CA ASP A 23 -14.25 -7.32 6.43
C ASP A 23 -12.99 -6.67 5.86
N VAL A 24 -11.91 -7.45 5.76
CA VAL A 24 -10.67 -6.98 5.10
C VAL A 24 -10.91 -6.62 3.63
N LEU A 25 -11.76 -7.41 2.95
CA LEU A 25 -12.11 -7.16 1.57
C LEU A 25 -12.92 -5.87 1.42
N GLN A 26 -13.87 -5.61 2.33
CA GLN A 26 -14.66 -4.39 2.35
C GLN A 26 -13.80 -3.14 2.56
N GLU A 27 -12.85 -3.17 3.50
CA GLU A 27 -11.93 -2.05 3.73
C GLU A 27 -11.06 -1.76 2.52
N LEU A 28 -10.56 -2.81 1.85
CA LEU A 28 -9.79 -2.66 0.62
C LEU A 28 -10.63 -2.07 -0.52
N GLN A 29 -11.88 -2.49 -0.63
CA GLN A 29 -12.83 -1.94 -1.62
C GLN A 29 -13.17 -0.48 -1.31
N ALA A 30 -13.35 -0.12 -0.05
CA ALA A 30 -13.59 1.26 0.36
C ALA A 30 -12.39 2.18 0.04
N LEU A 31 -11.17 1.72 0.29
CA LEU A 31 -9.94 2.45 -0.09
C LEU A 31 -9.81 2.60 -1.60
N ASP A 32 -10.09 1.55 -2.37
CA ASP A 32 -10.04 1.59 -3.83
C ASP A 32 -11.09 2.56 -4.41
N ALA A 33 -12.32 2.51 -3.90
CA ALA A 33 -13.39 3.44 -4.29
C ALA A 33 -13.02 4.90 -3.96
N ALA A 34 -12.43 5.16 -2.79
CA ALA A 34 -11.96 6.48 -2.38
C ALA A 34 -10.82 6.98 -3.30
N ALA A 35 -9.93 6.10 -3.71
CA ALA A 35 -8.85 6.41 -4.65
C ALA A 35 -9.41 6.76 -6.04
N GLN A 36 -10.34 5.97 -6.56
CA GLN A 36 -11.00 6.24 -7.83
C GLN A 36 -11.72 7.59 -7.82
N THR A 37 -12.43 7.91 -6.74
CA THR A 37 -13.08 9.22 -6.55
C THR A 37 -12.06 10.36 -6.57
N GLY A 38 -10.87 10.15 -5.99
CA GLY A 38 -9.77 11.11 -6.00
C GLY A 38 -8.98 11.17 -7.31
N GLY A 39 -9.26 10.28 -8.27
CA GLY A 39 -8.49 10.14 -9.51
C GLY A 39 -7.10 9.55 -9.29
N GLU A 40 -6.91 8.79 -8.21
CA GLU A 40 -5.69 8.07 -7.87
C GLU A 40 -5.90 6.56 -8.11
N GLY A 41 -4.97 5.89 -8.78
CA GLY A 41 -5.08 4.46 -9.07
C GLY A 41 -4.39 3.63 -8.00
N LEU A 42 -5.07 2.63 -7.45
CA LEU A 42 -4.49 1.63 -6.56
C LEU A 42 -4.39 0.28 -7.27
N TRP A 43 -3.37 -0.49 -6.91
CA TRP A 43 -3.20 -1.87 -7.37
C TRP A 43 -3.04 -2.77 -6.16
N ARG A 44 -4.03 -3.64 -5.94
CA ARG A 44 -4.01 -4.58 -4.83
C ARG A 44 -2.94 -5.65 -5.01
N MET A 45 -2.07 -5.78 -4.01
CA MET A 45 -1.02 -6.79 -3.94
C MET A 45 -1.35 -7.85 -2.87
N PRO A 46 -1.07 -9.14 -3.14
CA PRO A 46 -1.28 -10.20 -2.14
C PRO A 46 -0.19 -10.16 -1.08
N LEU A 47 -0.57 -10.26 0.20
CA LEU A 47 0.38 -10.47 1.30
C LEU A 47 0.69 -11.97 1.46
N ARG A 48 1.58 -12.49 0.63
CA ARG A 48 2.01 -13.89 0.72
C ARG A 48 3.05 -14.05 1.82
N GLN A 49 2.69 -14.83 2.85
CA GLN A 49 3.54 -15.06 4.03
C GLN A 49 4.92 -15.67 3.70
N SER A 50 5.05 -16.40 2.59
CA SER A 50 6.34 -16.95 2.15
C SER A 50 7.41 -15.88 1.89
N TYR A 51 7.02 -14.65 1.56
CA TYR A 51 7.97 -13.55 1.37
C TYR A 51 8.62 -13.09 2.68
N ARG A 52 8.02 -13.40 3.84
CA ARG A 52 8.59 -13.10 5.15
C ARG A 52 9.92 -13.82 5.39
N ASP A 53 10.14 -14.95 4.74
CA ASP A 53 11.42 -15.68 4.85
C ASP A 53 12.62 -14.84 4.39
N GLY A 54 12.42 -13.90 3.46
CA GLY A 54 13.44 -12.94 3.04
C GLY A 54 13.84 -11.92 4.12
N LEU A 55 13.05 -11.79 5.19
CA LEU A 55 13.32 -10.89 6.31
C LEU A 55 14.03 -11.59 7.48
N LYS A 56 14.29 -12.90 7.41
CA LYS A 56 15.00 -13.63 8.45
C LYS A 56 16.42 -13.12 8.63
N SER A 57 16.86 -12.98 9.86
CA SER A 57 18.21 -12.60 10.25
C SER A 57 18.83 -13.68 11.15
N LEU A 58 20.15 -13.79 11.12
CA LEU A 58 20.92 -14.64 12.05
C LEU A 58 21.36 -13.87 13.30
N LEU A 59 21.33 -12.53 13.25
CA LEU A 59 21.88 -11.67 14.29
C LEU A 59 20.82 -10.76 14.94
N ALA A 60 19.65 -10.61 14.35
CA ALA A 60 18.57 -9.77 14.83
C ALA A 60 17.24 -10.50 14.68
N ASP A 61 16.16 -9.98 15.27
CA ASP A 61 14.82 -10.55 15.16
C ASP A 61 14.36 -10.62 13.70
N MET A 62 14.71 -9.61 12.92
CA MET A 62 14.49 -9.57 11.48
C MET A 62 15.40 -8.55 10.78
N LYS A 63 15.55 -8.68 9.48
CA LYS A 63 16.15 -7.64 8.63
C LYS A 63 15.12 -6.56 8.34
N ASN A 64 15.56 -5.30 8.28
CA ASN A 64 14.72 -4.16 7.89
C ASN A 64 14.61 -4.00 6.36
N THR A 65 15.33 -4.81 5.58
CA THR A 65 15.26 -4.84 4.13
C THR A 65 15.16 -6.28 3.65
N GLY A 66 14.25 -6.53 2.72
CA GLY A 66 14.11 -7.83 2.05
C GLY A 66 14.88 -7.91 0.72
N PRO A 67 14.75 -9.02 0.00
CA PRO A 67 15.27 -9.14 -1.36
C PRO A 67 14.57 -8.15 -2.29
N ARG A 68 15.27 -7.71 -3.34
CA ARG A 68 14.76 -6.72 -4.29
C ARG A 68 13.46 -7.13 -5.00
N PRO A 69 13.27 -8.40 -5.44
CA PRO A 69 11.97 -8.83 -5.97
C PRO A 69 10.87 -8.84 -4.90
N GLY A 70 9.69 -8.31 -5.22
CA GLY A 70 8.56 -8.27 -4.30
C GLY A 70 8.72 -7.28 -3.14
N GLY A 71 9.52 -6.21 -3.33
CA GLY A 71 9.84 -5.24 -2.28
C GLY A 71 8.63 -4.66 -1.57
N SER A 72 7.57 -4.29 -2.29
CA SER A 72 6.33 -3.76 -1.68
C SER A 72 5.64 -4.77 -0.77
N ILE A 73 5.66 -6.07 -1.13
CA ILE A 73 5.09 -7.13 -0.30
C ILE A 73 5.92 -7.34 0.95
N THR A 74 7.26 -7.38 0.82
CA THR A 74 8.16 -7.55 1.97
C THR A 74 8.13 -6.35 2.90
N ALA A 75 8.01 -5.12 2.37
CA ALA A 75 7.84 -3.90 3.17
C ALA A 75 6.54 -3.95 3.99
N ALA A 76 5.43 -4.33 3.36
CA ALA A 76 4.16 -4.50 4.04
C ALA A 76 4.24 -5.60 5.12
N LEU A 77 4.84 -6.74 4.83
CA LEU A 77 5.02 -7.81 5.82
C LEU A 77 5.92 -7.40 6.98
N PHE A 78 6.96 -6.62 6.72
CA PHE A 78 7.82 -6.06 7.77
C PHE A 78 7.02 -5.16 8.72
N LEU A 79 6.30 -4.18 8.19
CA LEU A 79 5.50 -3.25 8.99
C LEU A 79 4.39 -3.96 9.76
N LYS A 80 3.79 -5.00 9.19
CA LYS A 80 2.75 -5.80 9.84
C LYS A 80 3.22 -6.45 11.16
N GLU A 81 4.50 -6.80 11.30
CA GLU A 81 5.04 -7.40 12.53
C GLU A 81 4.92 -6.47 13.75
N PHE A 82 4.80 -5.15 13.51
CA PHE A 82 4.67 -4.13 14.57
C PHE A 82 3.22 -3.74 14.85
N VAL A 83 2.27 -4.31 14.13
CA VAL A 83 0.84 -4.05 14.35
C VAL A 83 0.30 -4.98 15.40
N ALA A 84 -0.43 -4.46 16.38
CA ALA A 84 -1.07 -5.27 17.41
C ALA A 84 -2.07 -6.25 16.80
N LYS A 85 -2.26 -7.40 17.46
CA LYS A 85 -3.28 -8.38 17.06
C LYS A 85 -4.65 -7.71 17.04
N ASP A 86 -5.49 -8.16 16.14
CA ASP A 86 -6.88 -7.71 15.98
C ASP A 86 -7.03 -6.22 15.62
N THR A 87 -5.93 -5.58 15.17
CA THR A 87 -5.96 -4.22 14.63
C THR A 87 -6.18 -4.27 13.12
N ALA A 88 -7.17 -3.53 12.63
CA ALA A 88 -7.33 -3.26 11.20
C ALA A 88 -6.10 -2.52 10.68
N TRP A 89 -5.52 -2.99 9.58
CA TRP A 89 -4.30 -2.44 9.05
C TRP A 89 -4.25 -2.54 7.53
N ALA A 90 -3.81 -1.47 6.92
CA ALA A 90 -3.55 -1.40 5.49
C ALA A 90 -2.19 -0.74 5.23
N HIS A 91 -1.49 -1.19 4.21
CA HIS A 91 -0.26 -0.59 3.73
C HIS A 91 -0.44 -0.09 2.30
N ILE A 92 -0.09 1.16 2.06
CA ILE A 92 -0.10 1.77 0.73
C ILE A 92 1.34 2.11 0.38
N ASP A 93 1.91 1.40 -0.59
CA ASP A 93 3.23 1.70 -1.12
C ASP A 93 3.11 2.76 -2.23
N ILE A 94 3.62 3.95 -1.97
CA ILE A 94 3.56 5.10 -2.87
C ILE A 94 4.90 5.43 -3.54
N ALA A 95 5.89 4.56 -3.44
CA ALA A 95 7.24 4.83 -3.93
C ALA A 95 7.29 5.22 -5.42
N GLY A 96 6.38 4.68 -6.24
CA GLY A 96 6.31 5.02 -7.66
C GLY A 96 5.72 6.41 -7.94
N PRO A 97 4.49 6.71 -7.48
CA PRO A 97 3.77 7.92 -7.86
C PRO A 97 4.07 9.15 -7.00
N VAL A 98 4.84 9.03 -5.90
CA VAL A 98 5.07 10.12 -4.94
C VAL A 98 5.88 11.28 -5.50
N TRP A 99 6.64 11.05 -6.58
CA TRP A 99 7.53 12.05 -7.17
C TRP A 99 7.38 12.12 -8.68
N SER A 100 7.48 13.34 -9.22
CA SER A 100 7.44 13.62 -10.66
C SER A 100 8.59 14.55 -11.05
N ASP A 101 9.49 14.09 -11.92
CA ASP A 101 10.64 14.89 -12.34
C ASP A 101 10.25 16.08 -13.26
N LYS A 102 9.21 15.92 -14.05
CA LYS A 102 8.84 16.88 -15.09
C LYS A 102 7.49 17.55 -14.88
N GLY A 103 6.73 17.09 -13.88
CA GLY A 103 5.33 17.46 -13.74
C GLY A 103 4.46 16.87 -14.85
N LYS A 104 3.19 16.64 -14.55
CA LYS A 104 2.19 16.18 -15.52
C LYS A 104 0.78 16.58 -15.05
N GLY A 105 0.02 17.23 -15.93
CA GLY A 105 -1.34 17.66 -15.60
C GLY A 105 -1.36 18.62 -14.42
N VAL A 106 -2.09 18.26 -13.37
CA VAL A 106 -2.23 19.07 -12.13
C VAL A 106 -1.06 18.92 -11.16
N ASN A 107 -0.17 17.96 -11.40
CA ASN A 107 0.97 17.70 -10.54
C ASN A 107 2.19 18.49 -11.06
N PRO A 108 2.75 19.43 -10.29
CA PRO A 108 4.01 20.09 -10.63
C PRO A 108 5.18 19.09 -10.57
N ALA A 109 6.35 19.52 -11.01
CA ALA A 109 7.57 18.78 -10.72
C ALA A 109 7.83 18.76 -9.21
N GLY A 110 8.27 17.61 -8.69
CA GLY A 110 8.49 17.39 -7.26
C GLY A 110 7.51 16.40 -6.65
N ALA A 111 7.20 16.59 -5.38
CA ALA A 111 6.26 15.75 -4.65
C ALA A 111 4.83 15.92 -5.19
N THR A 112 4.17 14.79 -5.47
CA THR A 112 2.84 14.78 -6.09
C THR A 112 1.68 14.89 -5.10
N GLY A 113 1.93 14.62 -3.81
CA GLY A 113 0.86 14.49 -2.82
C GLY A 113 -0.03 13.26 -3.03
N TYR A 114 0.45 12.27 -3.79
CA TYR A 114 -0.30 11.04 -4.05
C TYR A 114 -0.71 10.36 -2.73
N GLY A 115 -1.95 9.85 -2.69
CA GLY A 115 -2.55 9.22 -1.51
C GLY A 115 -3.30 10.19 -0.60
N VAL A 116 -3.01 11.49 -0.64
CA VAL A 116 -3.71 12.48 0.21
C VAL A 116 -5.20 12.52 -0.10
N ARG A 117 -5.57 12.60 -1.37
CA ARG A 117 -6.98 12.61 -1.80
C ARG A 117 -7.70 11.31 -1.48
N THR A 118 -7.03 10.18 -1.69
CA THR A 118 -7.53 8.86 -1.31
C THR A 118 -7.86 8.80 0.17
N LEU A 119 -6.93 9.21 1.05
CA LEU A 119 -7.14 9.17 2.51
C LEU A 119 -8.23 10.12 2.96
N VAL A 120 -8.30 11.33 2.42
CA VAL A 120 -9.38 12.29 2.72
C VAL A 120 -10.74 11.72 2.32
N ASN A 121 -10.87 11.21 1.10
CA ASN A 121 -12.12 10.63 0.62
C ASN A 121 -12.53 9.40 1.44
N TRP A 122 -11.56 8.57 1.82
CA TRP A 122 -11.80 7.40 2.64
C TRP A 122 -12.31 7.77 4.04
N VAL A 123 -11.69 8.76 4.70
CA VAL A 123 -12.15 9.25 6.02
C VAL A 123 -13.55 9.86 5.94
N LEU A 124 -13.82 10.69 4.92
CA LEU A 124 -15.14 11.29 4.73
C LEU A 124 -16.24 10.25 4.45
N ALA A 125 -15.90 9.14 3.84
CA ALA A 125 -16.83 8.04 3.58
C ALA A 125 -17.15 7.20 4.85
N GLN A 126 -16.40 7.37 5.94
CA GLN A 126 -16.64 6.70 7.24
C GLN A 126 -17.56 7.53 8.16
N SER A 127 -17.84 8.78 7.79
CA SER A 127 -18.70 9.72 8.55
C SER A 127 -20.16 9.52 8.20
#